data_221ac392b4bbc07a8ad021b790eddee2
#
_entry.id   221ac392b4bbc07a8ad021b790eddee2
#
_cell.length_a   1.000
_cell.length_b   1.000
_cell.length_c   1.000
_cell.angle_alpha   90.00
_cell.angle_beta   90.00
_cell.angle_gamma   90.00
#
_symmetry.space_group_name_H-M   'P 1'
#
loop_
_entity.id
_entity.type
_entity.pdbx_description
1 polymer ?
#
loop_
_entity_poly.entity_id
_entity_poly.type
_entity_poly.pdbx_seq_one_letter_code
_entity_poly.pdbx_strand_id
1 'polypeptide(L)'
;SSSVDFPTLARETGLRIVTPLDVYRHLAPSYGRLGLIAANAQGLAGIERTLLTANPELDLLGACLLPVVLSIEAGLPPRELVKQHHLGELAEWYRTCGMDALILGCTHFPYFKEALAEQTSLPLIDPAQEMVRLLLA
;
A
#
# COMPACT_ATOMS: atom_id res chain seq x y z
N SER A 1 -2.28 9.95 6.01
CA SER A 1 -2.01 9.44 7.34
C SER A 1 -2.66 10.32 8.38
N SER A 2 -3.06 9.73 9.47
CA SER A 2 -3.80 10.41 10.52
C SER A 2 -2.92 10.66 11.74
N SER A 3 -2.98 11.88 12.27
CA SER A 3 -2.38 12.21 13.56
C SER A 3 -3.35 11.96 14.72
N VAL A 4 -4.58 11.57 14.44
CA VAL A 4 -5.61 11.34 15.46
C VAL A 4 -5.50 9.91 15.96
N ASP A 5 -5.68 9.72 17.27
CA ASP A 5 -5.72 8.39 17.88
C ASP A 5 -7.10 7.77 17.71
N PHE A 6 -7.36 7.24 16.52
CA PHE A 6 -8.64 6.62 16.19
C PHE A 6 -8.99 5.41 17.08
N PRO A 7 -8.04 4.50 17.42
CA PRO A 7 -8.38 3.40 18.32
C PRO A 7 -8.89 3.86 19.69
N THR A 8 -8.28 4.90 20.27
CA THR A 8 -8.75 5.45 21.52
C THR A 8 -10.12 6.11 21.37
N LEU A 9 -10.30 6.91 20.32
CA LEU A 9 -11.57 7.56 20.03
C LEU A 9 -12.68 6.52 19.82
N ALA A 10 -12.40 5.46 19.10
CA ALA A 10 -13.37 4.38 18.85
C ALA A 10 -13.81 3.73 20.16
N ARG A 11 -12.89 3.48 21.09
CA ARG A 11 -13.24 2.93 22.41
C ARG A 11 -14.11 3.88 23.23
N GLU A 12 -13.78 5.16 23.22
CA GLU A 12 -14.52 6.17 23.98
C GLU A 12 -15.94 6.36 23.44
N THR A 13 -16.12 6.29 22.13
CA THR A 13 -17.41 6.51 21.49
C THR A 13 -18.21 5.26 21.28
N GLY A 14 -17.62 4.08 21.48
CA GLY A 14 -18.24 2.79 21.18
C GLY A 14 -18.33 2.49 19.70
N LEU A 15 -17.65 3.24 18.84
CA LEU A 15 -17.64 3.01 17.40
C LEU A 15 -16.47 2.12 16.99
N ARG A 16 -16.73 1.25 16.00
CA ARG A 16 -15.66 0.46 15.40
C ARG A 16 -15.07 1.23 14.24
N ILE A 17 -13.82 1.66 14.39
CA ILE A 17 -13.08 2.39 13.36
C ILE A 17 -11.86 1.58 12.95
N VAL A 18 -11.68 1.41 11.63
CA VAL A 18 -10.50 0.75 11.06
C VAL A 18 -9.67 1.81 10.34
N THR A 19 -8.37 1.87 10.66
CA THR A 19 -7.44 2.80 10.04
C THR A 19 -6.50 2.05 9.08
N PRO A 20 -5.79 2.75 8.17
CA PRO A 20 -4.76 2.10 7.37
C PRO A 20 -3.69 1.39 8.21
N LEU A 21 -3.36 1.93 9.38
CA LEU A 21 -2.38 1.29 10.27
C LEU A 21 -2.89 -0.06 10.77
N ASP A 22 -4.19 -0.19 11.04
CA ASP A 22 -4.79 -1.47 11.43
C ASP A 22 -4.66 -2.50 10.31
N VAL A 23 -4.83 -2.06 9.04
CA VAL A 23 -4.64 -2.92 7.89
C VAL A 23 -3.21 -3.46 7.86
N TYR A 24 -2.22 -2.59 8.03
CA TYR A 24 -0.82 -3.01 7.99
C TYR A 24 -0.48 -3.96 9.13
N ARG A 25 -0.99 -3.71 10.33
CA ARG A 25 -0.80 -4.62 11.47
C ARG A 25 -1.41 -5.99 11.21
N HIS A 26 -2.54 -6.02 10.51
CA HIS A 26 -3.23 -7.26 10.17
C HIS A 26 -2.49 -8.03 9.07
N LEU A 27 -1.97 -7.33 8.06
CA LEU A 27 -1.30 -7.96 6.93
C LEU A 27 0.09 -8.52 7.28
N ALA A 28 0.84 -7.83 8.12
CA ALA A 28 2.24 -8.13 8.35
C ALA A 28 2.51 -9.58 8.79
N PRO A 29 1.75 -10.18 9.71
CA PRO A 29 2.00 -11.56 10.13
C PRO A 29 1.74 -12.60 9.05
N SER A 30 0.96 -12.25 8.02
CA SER A 30 0.58 -13.19 6.95
C SER A 30 1.59 -13.29 5.84
N TYR A 31 2.62 -12.43 5.84
CA TYR A 31 3.61 -12.36 4.75
C TYR A 31 5.02 -12.44 5.28
N GLY A 32 5.91 -13.02 4.47
CA GLY A 32 7.35 -13.03 4.76
C GLY A 32 8.08 -11.93 4.01
N ARG A 33 7.58 -11.54 2.83
CA ARG A 33 8.22 -10.57 1.95
C ARG A 33 7.19 -9.69 1.27
N LEU A 34 7.26 -8.39 1.50
CA LEU A 34 6.32 -7.44 0.92
C LEU A 34 7.05 -6.31 0.20
N GLY A 35 6.58 -6.00 -1.02
CA GLY A 35 6.91 -4.77 -1.68
C GLY A 35 5.98 -3.66 -1.20
N LEU A 36 6.46 -2.43 -1.21
CA LEU A 36 5.72 -1.27 -0.74
C LEU A 36 6.07 -0.06 -1.57
N ILE A 37 5.06 0.54 -2.20
CA ILE A 37 5.26 1.83 -2.87
C ILE A 37 4.44 2.89 -2.15
N ALA A 38 5.03 4.06 -1.98
CA ALA A 38 4.44 5.19 -1.27
C ALA A 38 4.71 6.48 -2.04
N ALA A 39 4.03 7.56 -1.66
CA ALA A 39 4.18 8.85 -2.33
C ALA A 39 5.51 9.51 -2.00
N ASN A 40 5.95 9.42 -0.73
CA ASN A 40 7.14 10.11 -0.25
C ASN A 40 7.81 9.31 0.87
N ALA A 41 9.00 9.79 1.29
CA ALA A 41 9.81 9.08 2.28
C ALA A 41 9.14 8.99 3.66
N GLN A 42 8.41 10.01 4.08
CA GLN A 42 7.74 9.99 5.38
C GLN A 42 6.62 8.96 5.39
N GLY A 43 5.81 8.90 4.34
CA GLY A 43 4.76 7.90 4.20
C GLY A 43 5.32 6.49 4.17
N LEU A 44 6.39 6.29 3.40
CA LEU A 44 7.07 5.01 3.32
C LEU A 44 7.58 4.57 4.70
N ALA A 45 8.29 5.45 5.40
CA ALA A 45 8.87 5.14 6.71
C ALA A 45 7.78 4.80 7.74
N GLY A 46 6.66 5.51 7.73
CA GLY A 46 5.54 5.24 8.63
C GLY A 46 4.94 3.87 8.42
N ILE A 47 4.72 3.48 7.18
CA ILE A 47 4.17 2.17 6.85
C ILE A 47 5.18 1.08 7.19
N GLU A 48 6.44 1.26 6.84
CA GLU A 48 7.49 0.28 7.15
C GLU A 48 7.60 0.05 8.66
N ARG A 49 7.58 1.11 9.45
CA ARG A 49 7.64 1.01 10.92
C ARG A 49 6.47 0.20 11.45
N THR A 50 5.27 0.46 10.96
CA THR A 50 4.07 -0.25 11.40
C THR A 50 4.15 -1.74 11.05
N LEU A 51 4.55 -2.07 9.83
CA LEU A 51 4.69 -3.45 9.38
C LEU A 51 5.76 -4.19 10.18
N LEU A 52 6.93 -3.59 10.38
CA LEU A 52 8.04 -4.22 11.09
C LEU A 52 7.78 -4.34 12.59
N THR A 53 6.99 -3.45 13.17
CA THR A 53 6.58 -3.59 14.56
C THR A 53 5.66 -4.79 14.73
N ALA A 54 4.75 -5.02 13.77
CA ALA A 54 3.84 -6.16 13.81
C ALA A 54 4.53 -7.48 13.45
N ASN A 55 5.55 -7.42 12.58
CA ASN A 55 6.31 -8.62 12.15
C ASN A 55 7.77 -8.24 11.91
N PRO A 56 8.63 -8.36 12.96
CA PRO A 56 10.05 -8.00 12.83
C PRO A 56 10.85 -8.84 11.83
N GLU A 57 10.34 -10.02 11.46
CA GLU A 57 11.00 -10.91 10.49
C GLU A 57 10.66 -10.60 9.04
N LEU A 58 9.78 -9.62 8.81
CA LEU A 58 9.31 -9.28 7.47
C LEU A 58 10.41 -8.62 6.64
N ASP A 59 10.63 -9.12 5.43
CA ASP A 59 11.49 -8.45 4.44
C ASP A 59 10.66 -7.44 3.67
N LEU A 60 11.10 -6.18 3.67
CA LEU A 60 10.42 -5.09 2.96
C LEU A 60 11.30 -4.52 1.85
N LEU A 61 10.68 -4.23 0.72
CA LEU A 61 11.32 -3.52 -0.38
C LEU A 61 10.45 -2.32 -0.74
N GLY A 62 10.89 -1.13 -0.36
CA GLY A 62 10.10 0.08 -0.50
C GLY A 62 10.61 1.03 -1.58
N ALA A 63 9.70 1.79 -2.16
CA ALA A 63 10.03 2.86 -3.11
C ALA A 63 9.08 4.03 -2.95
N CYS A 64 9.58 5.23 -3.22
CA CYS A 64 8.81 6.47 -3.20
C CYS A 64 8.56 6.92 -4.64
N LEU A 65 7.29 7.12 -5.01
CA LEU A 65 6.90 7.39 -6.39
C LEU A 65 6.13 8.71 -6.52
N LEU A 66 6.68 9.81 -5.99
CA LEU A 66 6.04 11.12 -6.09
C LEU A 66 5.68 11.52 -7.52
N PRO A 67 6.53 11.30 -8.54
CA PRO A 67 6.16 11.64 -9.92
C PRO A 67 4.88 10.96 -10.39
N VAL A 68 4.59 9.75 -9.90
CA VAL A 68 3.35 9.04 -10.22
C VAL A 68 2.15 9.77 -9.64
N VAL A 69 2.23 10.21 -8.39
CA VAL A 69 1.17 10.98 -7.74
C VAL A 69 0.85 12.24 -8.55
N LEU A 70 1.89 12.97 -8.97
CA LEU A 70 1.72 14.19 -9.74
C LEU A 70 1.04 13.92 -11.08
N SER A 71 1.38 12.82 -11.75
CA SER A 71 0.74 12.44 -13.00
C SER A 71 -0.74 12.06 -12.81
N ILE A 72 -1.08 11.41 -11.69
CA ILE A 72 -2.47 11.10 -11.35
C ILE A 72 -3.26 12.40 -11.18
N GLU A 73 -2.71 13.34 -10.43
CA GLU A 73 -3.35 14.63 -10.19
C GLU A 73 -3.51 15.44 -11.47
N ALA A 74 -2.61 15.26 -12.42
CA ALA A 74 -2.70 15.90 -13.73
C ALA A 74 -3.68 15.23 -14.69
N GLY A 75 -4.28 14.10 -14.29
CA GLY A 75 -5.30 13.41 -15.08
C GLY A 75 -4.79 12.45 -16.13
N LEU A 76 -3.53 12.03 -16.05
CA LEU A 76 -2.99 11.04 -16.99
C LEU A 76 -3.78 9.72 -16.88
N PRO A 77 -4.29 9.17 -18.00
CA PRO A 77 -5.06 7.92 -17.93
C PRO A 77 -4.26 6.76 -17.34
N PRO A 78 -4.90 5.83 -16.61
CA PRO A 78 -4.19 4.77 -15.89
C PRO A 78 -3.22 3.94 -16.74
N ARG A 79 -3.62 3.52 -17.92
CA ARG A 79 -2.75 2.71 -18.78
C ARG A 79 -1.54 3.49 -19.28
N GLU A 80 -1.73 4.76 -19.63
CA GLU A 80 -0.63 5.62 -20.03
C GLU A 80 0.32 5.91 -18.89
N LEU A 81 -0.24 6.10 -17.69
CA LEU A 81 0.53 6.33 -16.47
C LEU A 81 1.41 5.12 -16.15
N VAL A 82 0.87 3.91 -16.20
CA VAL A 82 1.63 2.68 -15.96
C VAL A 82 2.76 2.55 -16.97
N LYS A 83 2.48 2.85 -18.24
CA LYS A 83 3.49 2.79 -19.29
C LYS A 83 4.58 3.86 -19.13
N GLN A 84 4.17 5.10 -18.90
CA GLN A 84 5.11 6.24 -18.80
C GLN A 84 6.06 6.07 -17.62
N HIS A 85 5.59 5.59 -16.49
CA HIS A 85 6.39 5.44 -15.28
C HIS A 85 6.97 4.03 -15.12
N HIS A 86 6.81 3.17 -16.12
CA HIS A 86 7.35 1.80 -16.11
C HIS A 86 6.93 0.99 -14.89
N LEU A 87 5.67 1.15 -14.47
CA LEU A 87 5.17 0.49 -13.26
C LEU A 87 5.07 -1.03 -13.45
N GLY A 88 4.79 -1.49 -14.67
CA GLY A 88 4.78 -2.92 -14.96
C GLY A 88 6.16 -3.55 -14.75
N GLU A 89 7.20 -2.88 -15.25
CA GLU A 89 8.57 -3.32 -15.08
C GLU A 89 8.98 -3.29 -13.60
N LEU A 90 8.56 -2.27 -12.88
CA LEU A 90 8.83 -2.16 -11.44
C LEU A 90 8.18 -3.32 -10.67
N ALA A 91 6.90 -3.60 -10.94
CA ALA A 91 6.20 -4.70 -10.28
C ALA A 91 6.85 -6.05 -10.60
N GLU A 92 7.26 -6.26 -11.84
CA GLU A 92 7.94 -7.49 -12.22
C GLU A 92 9.32 -7.63 -11.59
N TRP A 93 10.02 -6.51 -11.42
CA TRP A 93 11.28 -6.52 -10.68
C TRP A 93 11.05 -6.95 -9.22
N TYR A 94 10.02 -6.40 -8.57
CA TYR A 94 9.65 -6.80 -7.21
C TYR A 94 9.35 -8.29 -7.15
N ARG A 95 8.62 -8.81 -8.14
CA ARG A 95 8.31 -10.24 -8.21
C ARG A 95 9.58 -11.07 -8.33
N THR A 96 10.55 -10.67 -9.15
CA THR A 96 11.82 -11.38 -9.30
C THR A 96 12.68 -11.28 -8.06
N CYS A 97 12.51 -10.24 -7.24
CA CYS A 97 13.19 -10.12 -5.95
C CYS A 97 12.58 -11.02 -4.89
N GLY A 98 11.51 -11.75 -5.22
CA GLY A 98 10.88 -12.69 -4.30
C GLY A 98 9.82 -12.09 -3.40
N MET A 99 9.32 -10.90 -3.71
CA MET A 99 8.22 -10.30 -2.93
C MET A 99 6.93 -11.07 -3.19
N ASP A 100 6.15 -11.30 -2.13
CA ASP A 100 4.90 -12.07 -2.20
C ASP A 100 3.75 -11.22 -2.70
N ALA A 101 3.80 -9.92 -2.45
CA ALA A 101 2.77 -8.97 -2.86
C ALA A 101 3.34 -7.55 -2.84
N LEU A 102 2.60 -6.61 -3.43
CA LEU A 102 2.97 -5.19 -3.47
C LEU A 102 1.86 -4.37 -2.84
N ILE A 103 2.19 -3.65 -1.77
CA ILE A 103 1.25 -2.74 -1.10
C ILE A 103 1.25 -1.40 -1.82
N LEU A 104 0.05 -0.95 -2.20
CA LEU A 104 -0.16 0.37 -2.79
C LEU A 104 -0.38 1.38 -1.66
N GLY A 105 0.72 1.91 -1.13
CA GLY A 105 0.75 2.67 0.12
C GLY A 105 0.37 4.15 0.02
N CYS A 106 -0.33 4.55 -1.03
CA CYS A 106 -0.80 5.92 -1.20
C CYS A 106 -2.26 5.89 -1.62
N THR A 107 -3.08 6.79 -1.11
CA THR A 107 -4.51 6.85 -1.41
C THR A 107 -4.80 7.10 -2.89
N HIS A 108 -3.84 7.64 -3.65
CA HIS A 108 -3.96 7.85 -5.08
C HIS A 108 -3.73 6.58 -5.92
N PHE A 109 -3.02 5.60 -5.39
CA PHE A 109 -2.53 4.46 -6.17
C PHE A 109 -3.61 3.48 -6.65
N PRO A 110 -4.75 3.30 -5.98
CA PRO A 110 -5.83 2.48 -6.54
C PRO A 110 -6.28 2.91 -7.94
N TYR A 111 -6.04 4.17 -8.30
CA TYR A 111 -6.35 4.72 -9.62
C TYR A 111 -5.74 3.87 -10.76
N PHE A 112 -4.53 3.35 -10.58
CA PHE A 112 -3.85 2.58 -11.63
C PHE A 112 -3.83 1.06 -11.34
N LYS A 113 -4.46 0.59 -10.27
CA LYS A 113 -4.36 -0.80 -9.83
C LYS A 113 -4.74 -1.80 -10.92
N GLU A 114 -5.89 -1.57 -11.58
CA GLU A 114 -6.35 -2.49 -12.63
C GLU A 114 -5.41 -2.49 -13.83
N ALA A 115 -4.94 -1.32 -14.24
CA ALA A 115 -4.02 -1.21 -15.36
C ALA A 115 -2.68 -1.90 -15.05
N LEU A 116 -2.20 -1.78 -13.82
CA LEU A 116 -0.98 -2.46 -13.40
C LEU A 116 -1.18 -3.97 -13.32
N ALA A 117 -2.33 -4.42 -12.83
CA ALA A 117 -2.64 -5.84 -12.73
C ALA A 117 -2.66 -6.54 -14.09
N GLU A 118 -2.89 -5.81 -15.18
CA GLU A 118 -2.82 -6.35 -16.53
C GLU A 118 -1.38 -6.69 -16.94
N GLN A 119 -0.37 -6.13 -16.27
CA GLN A 119 1.03 -6.24 -16.66
C GLN A 119 1.89 -7.04 -15.68
N THR A 120 1.34 -7.50 -14.57
CA THR A 120 2.10 -8.28 -13.59
C THR A 120 1.22 -9.34 -12.95
N SER A 121 1.85 -10.46 -12.58
CA SER A 121 1.20 -11.49 -11.78
C SER A 121 1.37 -11.26 -10.28
N LEU A 122 2.17 -10.27 -9.88
CA LEU A 122 2.38 -9.95 -8.48
C LEU A 122 1.06 -9.45 -7.86
N PRO A 123 0.58 -10.06 -6.76
CA PRO A 123 -0.62 -9.57 -6.10
C PRO A 123 -0.46 -8.12 -5.63
N LEU A 124 -1.49 -7.31 -5.88
CA LEU A 124 -1.51 -5.91 -5.50
C LEU A 124 -2.46 -5.72 -4.34
N ILE A 125 -1.99 -5.13 -3.24
CA ILE A 125 -2.77 -4.91 -2.04
C ILE A 125 -3.17 -3.45 -1.98
N ASP A 126 -4.49 -3.20 -2.00
CA ASP A 126 -5.07 -1.87 -1.81
C ASP A 126 -5.55 -1.78 -0.35
N PRO A 127 -4.88 -0.96 0.49
CA PRO A 127 -5.26 -0.84 1.89
C PRO A 127 -6.72 -0.43 2.11
N ALA A 128 -7.29 0.38 1.22
CA ALA A 128 -8.69 0.79 1.34
C ALA A 128 -9.63 -0.40 1.19
N GLN A 129 -9.37 -1.32 0.27
CA GLN A 129 -10.15 -2.54 0.12
C GLN A 129 -10.01 -3.45 1.34
N GLU A 130 -8.81 -3.54 1.89
CA GLU A 130 -8.57 -4.34 3.10
C GLU A 130 -9.27 -3.74 4.32
N MET A 131 -9.36 -2.40 4.40
CA MET A 131 -10.13 -1.73 5.46
C MET A 131 -11.59 -2.16 5.43
N VAL A 132 -12.19 -2.18 4.25
CA VAL A 132 -13.58 -2.62 4.07
C VAL A 132 -13.74 -4.07 4.53
N ARG A 133 -12.80 -4.94 4.15
CA ARG A 133 -12.81 -6.34 4.57
C ARG A 133 -12.79 -6.49 6.09
N LEU A 134 -11.93 -5.73 6.77
CA LEU A 134 -11.83 -5.77 8.23
C LEU A 134 -13.11 -5.27 8.90
N LEU A 135 -13.77 -4.26 8.31
CA LEU A 135 -15.03 -3.75 8.84
C LEU A 135 -16.18 -4.76 8.71
N LEU A 136 -16.15 -5.58 7.66
CA LEU A 136 -17.21 -6.57 7.39
C LEU A 136 -16.94 -7.93 8.03
N ALA A 137 -15.76 -8.11 8.60
CA ALA A 137 -15.37 -9.38 9.21
C ALA A 137 -16.04 -9.66 10.57
#